data_d7ec84586e2b11da21287f5280e4feb0
#
_entry.id   d7ec84586e2b11da21287f5280e4feb0
#
_cell.length_a   1.000
_cell.length_b   1.000
_cell.length_c   1.000
_cell.angle_alpha   90.00
_cell.angle_beta   90.00
_cell.angle_gamma   90.00
#
_symmetry.space_group_name_H-M   'P 1'
#
loop_
_entity.id
_entity.type
_entity.pdbx_description
1 polymer ?
#
loop_
_entity_poly.entity_id
_entity_poly.type
_entity_poly.pdbx_seq_one_letter_code
_entity_poly.pdbx_strand_id
1 'polypeptide(L)'
;MKQYDLLVIGFGKAGKTLAKFSAGQGKKVAVIEKDQKMYGGTCINVGCIPSKTLIHDSLNGSSFAEAFDRKREVVSALNNKNYHMLADEPTVDVIDARAQFKSNNEVAILDESGQETETITATDILINTGATPNIPNIEGIKDSKHLYDSAGIMDLPFQPENLVIIGGGYIALEFASMFANLGVKVTVLEHHSDIMPKEDPEVIELVKEDLTNLGVELVFDAETERFEDGEKGTIVYTSKGNFDADAVL
;
A
#
# COMPACT_ATOMS: atom_id res chain seq x y z
N MET A 1 -22.30 25.67 -12.69
CA MET A 1 -21.77 24.86 -11.57
C MET A 1 -22.58 23.58 -11.53
N LYS A 2 -21.94 22.41 -11.61
CA LYS A 2 -22.63 21.13 -11.48
C LYS A 2 -23.01 20.87 -10.02
N GLN A 3 -24.18 20.32 -9.80
CA GLN A 3 -24.70 20.00 -8.47
C GLN A 3 -24.94 18.49 -8.36
N TYR A 4 -24.58 17.92 -7.21
CA TYR A 4 -24.70 16.51 -6.86
C TYR A 4 -25.42 16.34 -5.52
N ASP A 5 -26.06 15.18 -5.33
CA ASP A 5 -26.60 14.80 -4.02
C ASP A 5 -25.47 14.31 -3.10
N LEU A 6 -24.51 13.58 -3.67
CA LEU A 6 -23.34 13.06 -2.96
C LEU A 6 -22.07 13.31 -3.79
N LEU A 7 -21.05 13.84 -3.13
CA LEU A 7 -19.69 13.90 -3.64
C LEU A 7 -18.77 12.99 -2.78
N VAL A 8 -18.02 12.13 -3.42
CA VAL A 8 -17.03 11.28 -2.75
C VAL A 8 -15.63 11.70 -3.21
N ILE A 9 -14.76 12.04 -2.28
CA ILE A 9 -13.35 12.38 -2.54
C ILE A 9 -12.48 11.19 -2.21
N GLY A 10 -11.99 10.48 -3.23
CA GLY A 10 -11.23 9.24 -3.16
C GLY A 10 -12.07 8.00 -3.51
N PHE A 11 -11.56 7.18 -4.44
CA PHE A 11 -12.23 5.99 -4.98
C PHE A 11 -12.01 4.73 -4.13
N GLY A 12 -11.75 4.89 -2.82
CA GLY A 12 -11.52 3.79 -1.89
C GLY A 12 -12.77 2.95 -1.61
N LYS A 13 -12.57 1.82 -0.92
CA LYS A 13 -13.62 0.81 -0.69
C LYS A 13 -14.92 1.37 -0.11
N ALA A 14 -14.85 2.19 0.92
CA ALA A 14 -16.04 2.75 1.57
C ALA A 14 -16.76 3.73 0.63
N GLY A 15 -16.00 4.67 0.03
CA GLY A 15 -16.55 5.70 -0.86
C GLY A 15 -17.24 5.12 -2.08
N LYS A 16 -16.60 4.19 -2.80
CA LYS A 16 -17.21 3.56 -3.96
C LYS A 16 -18.46 2.75 -3.61
N THR A 17 -18.48 2.09 -2.45
CA THR A 17 -19.65 1.32 -2.02
C THR A 17 -20.84 2.23 -1.73
N LEU A 18 -20.60 3.34 -1.03
CA LEU A 18 -21.63 4.34 -0.78
C LEU A 18 -22.08 5.01 -2.08
N ALA A 19 -21.15 5.35 -2.99
CA ALA A 19 -21.48 5.93 -4.29
C ALA A 19 -22.42 5.02 -5.10
N LYS A 20 -22.08 3.72 -5.21
CA LYS A 20 -22.90 2.72 -5.91
C LYS A 20 -24.29 2.57 -5.27
N PHE A 21 -24.33 2.49 -3.94
CA PHE A 21 -25.61 2.40 -3.21
C PHE A 21 -26.48 3.64 -3.44
N SER A 22 -25.90 4.83 -3.36
CA SER A 22 -26.62 6.10 -3.56
C SER A 22 -27.12 6.24 -4.99
N ALA A 23 -26.33 5.87 -5.99
CA ALA A 23 -26.75 5.81 -7.39
C ALA A 23 -27.93 4.88 -7.59
N GLY A 24 -27.94 3.71 -6.95
CA GLY A 24 -29.06 2.76 -6.95
C GLY A 24 -30.33 3.30 -6.31
N GLN A 25 -30.24 4.35 -5.48
CA GLN A 25 -31.37 5.09 -4.95
C GLN A 25 -31.79 6.30 -5.84
N GLY A 26 -31.22 6.42 -7.03
CA GLY A 26 -31.49 7.49 -7.99
C GLY A 26 -30.80 8.82 -7.67
N LYS A 27 -29.86 8.85 -6.73
CA LYS A 27 -29.08 10.05 -6.42
C LYS A 27 -28.05 10.34 -7.51
N LYS A 28 -27.81 11.63 -7.77
CA LYS A 28 -26.73 12.09 -8.63
C LYS A 28 -25.43 12.16 -7.82
N VAL A 29 -24.42 11.38 -8.22
CA VAL A 29 -23.19 11.19 -7.46
C VAL A 29 -21.99 11.64 -8.29
N ALA A 30 -21.00 12.32 -7.66
CA ALA A 30 -19.68 12.49 -8.22
C ALA A 30 -18.66 11.71 -7.35
N VAL A 31 -17.68 11.08 -8.00
CA VAL A 31 -16.55 10.46 -7.34
C VAL A 31 -15.26 11.02 -7.95
N ILE A 32 -14.42 11.63 -7.12
CA ILE A 32 -13.16 12.22 -7.57
C ILE A 32 -12.01 11.31 -7.13
N GLU A 33 -11.14 10.93 -8.07
CA GLU A 33 -9.91 10.22 -7.80
C GLU A 33 -8.73 10.91 -8.52
N LYS A 34 -7.65 11.11 -7.81
CA LYS A 34 -6.46 11.79 -8.36
C LYS A 34 -5.52 10.86 -9.15
N ASP A 35 -5.67 9.55 -8.96
CA ASP A 35 -4.80 8.54 -9.57
C ASP A 35 -5.64 7.36 -10.07
N GLN A 36 -5.72 7.22 -11.39
CA GLN A 36 -6.46 6.13 -12.06
C GLN A 36 -5.98 4.73 -11.63
N LYS A 37 -4.71 4.59 -11.22
CA LYS A 37 -4.18 3.34 -10.69
C LYS A 37 -4.81 2.95 -9.35
N MET A 38 -5.51 3.88 -8.69
CA MET A 38 -6.10 3.68 -7.37
C MET A 38 -7.61 3.44 -7.38
N TYR A 39 -8.24 3.16 -8.54
CA TYR A 39 -9.65 2.77 -8.57
C TYR A 39 -9.91 1.51 -7.75
N GLY A 40 -10.80 1.60 -6.76
CA GLY A 40 -11.04 0.56 -5.76
C GLY A 40 -10.25 0.76 -4.46
N GLY A 41 -9.29 1.70 -4.43
CA GLY A 41 -8.52 2.09 -3.25
C GLY A 41 -7.39 1.16 -2.88
N THR A 42 -6.79 1.39 -1.72
CA THR A 42 -5.61 0.70 -1.20
C THR A 42 -5.75 -0.82 -1.21
N CYS A 43 -6.87 -1.37 -0.74
CA CYS A 43 -7.07 -2.82 -0.65
C CYS A 43 -6.92 -3.54 -2.00
N ILE A 44 -7.42 -2.93 -3.08
CA ILE A 44 -7.38 -3.52 -4.44
C ILE A 44 -5.99 -3.37 -5.05
N ASN A 45 -5.37 -2.19 -4.91
CA ASN A 45 -4.24 -1.82 -5.75
C ASN A 45 -2.87 -2.01 -5.07
N VAL A 46 -2.77 -1.70 -3.77
CA VAL A 46 -1.50 -1.65 -3.05
C VAL A 46 -1.57 -2.24 -1.63
N GLY A 47 -2.59 -3.01 -1.32
CA GLY A 47 -2.78 -3.58 0.02
C GLY A 47 -3.17 -5.06 -0.01
N CYS A 48 -4.40 -5.37 0.45
CA CYS A 48 -4.85 -6.74 0.72
C CYS A 48 -4.79 -7.68 -0.50
N ILE A 49 -5.24 -7.22 -1.67
CA ILE A 49 -5.31 -8.08 -2.86
C ILE A 49 -3.91 -8.42 -3.39
N PRO A 50 -3.05 -7.44 -3.69
CA PRO A 50 -1.71 -7.77 -4.17
C PRO A 50 -0.91 -8.59 -3.15
N SER A 51 -0.92 -8.23 -1.85
CA SER A 51 -0.17 -8.98 -0.84
C SER A 51 -0.66 -10.42 -0.70
N LYS A 52 -1.99 -10.66 -0.66
CA LYS A 52 -2.53 -12.02 -0.55
C LYS A 52 -2.35 -12.84 -1.83
N THR A 53 -2.32 -12.21 -3.00
CA THR A 53 -1.96 -12.90 -4.25
C THR A 53 -0.53 -13.39 -4.20
N LEU A 54 0.41 -12.51 -3.81
CA LEU A 54 1.84 -12.88 -3.69
C LEU A 54 2.08 -13.95 -2.62
N ILE A 55 1.46 -13.82 -1.44
CA ILE A 55 1.54 -14.83 -0.37
C ILE A 55 1.00 -16.18 -0.86
N HIS A 56 -0.17 -16.19 -1.48
CA HIS A 56 -0.76 -17.41 -2.01
C HIS A 56 0.18 -18.11 -3.00
N ASP A 57 0.74 -17.34 -3.94
CA ASP A 57 1.60 -17.90 -4.99
C ASP A 57 2.95 -18.36 -4.44
N SER A 58 3.54 -17.64 -3.46
CA SER A 58 4.76 -18.05 -2.77
C SER A 58 4.59 -19.40 -2.06
N LEU A 59 3.44 -19.63 -1.44
CA LEU A 59 3.11 -20.90 -0.76
C LEU A 59 2.83 -22.05 -1.72
N ASN A 60 2.47 -21.77 -2.98
CA ASN A 60 2.17 -22.79 -3.99
C ASN A 60 3.31 -23.05 -4.98
N GLY A 61 4.52 -22.57 -4.67
CA GLY A 61 5.74 -22.87 -5.40
C GLY A 61 5.92 -22.10 -6.70
N SER A 62 5.22 -20.98 -6.88
CA SER A 62 5.48 -20.05 -7.99
C SER A 62 6.86 -19.42 -7.84
N SER A 63 7.52 -19.18 -8.95
CA SER A 63 8.70 -18.32 -8.97
C SER A 63 8.34 -16.86 -8.66
N PHE A 64 9.34 -16.07 -8.28
CA PHE A 64 9.15 -14.63 -8.07
C PHE A 64 8.50 -13.93 -9.29
N ALA A 65 9.01 -14.22 -10.49
CA ALA A 65 8.49 -13.61 -11.71
C ALA A 65 7.02 -13.97 -11.95
N GLU A 66 6.66 -15.26 -11.84
CA GLU A 66 5.27 -15.72 -12.02
C GLU A 66 4.32 -15.11 -11.00
N ALA A 67 4.71 -15.06 -9.72
CA ALA A 67 3.91 -14.48 -8.65
C ALA A 67 3.66 -12.98 -8.88
N PHE A 68 4.70 -12.23 -9.25
CA PHE A 68 4.60 -10.79 -9.50
C PHE A 68 3.83 -10.47 -10.79
N ASP A 69 3.97 -11.29 -11.84
CA ASP A 69 3.16 -11.14 -13.06
C ASP A 69 1.68 -11.38 -12.78
N ARG A 70 1.35 -12.48 -12.11
CA ARG A 70 -0.03 -12.77 -11.72
C ARG A 70 -0.62 -11.70 -10.81
N LYS A 71 0.16 -11.17 -9.85
CA LYS A 71 -0.28 -10.06 -9.01
C LYS A 71 -0.66 -8.85 -9.87
N ARG A 72 0.15 -8.49 -10.89
CA ARG A 72 -0.14 -7.38 -11.81
C ARG A 72 -1.44 -7.61 -12.59
N GLU A 73 -1.65 -8.81 -13.10
CA GLU A 73 -2.88 -9.17 -13.82
C GLU A 73 -4.13 -9.06 -12.94
N VAL A 74 -4.08 -9.63 -11.73
CA VAL A 74 -5.20 -9.61 -10.77
C VAL A 74 -5.55 -8.17 -10.36
N VAL A 75 -4.54 -7.37 -10.04
CA VAL A 75 -4.75 -5.97 -9.65
C VAL A 75 -5.33 -5.17 -10.81
N SER A 76 -4.79 -5.29 -12.02
CA SER A 76 -5.28 -4.60 -13.21
C SER A 76 -6.74 -4.95 -13.53
N ALA A 77 -7.08 -6.23 -13.50
CA ALA A 77 -8.45 -6.69 -13.74
C ALA A 77 -9.43 -6.15 -12.70
N LEU A 78 -9.04 -6.15 -11.43
CA LEU A 78 -9.89 -5.64 -10.35
C LEU A 78 -9.98 -4.12 -10.35
N ASN A 79 -8.90 -3.40 -10.63
CA ASN A 79 -8.92 -1.96 -10.81
C ASN A 79 -9.94 -1.55 -11.88
N ASN A 80 -9.83 -2.13 -13.07
CA ASN A 80 -10.76 -1.88 -14.19
C ASN A 80 -12.21 -2.24 -13.82
N LYS A 81 -12.43 -3.40 -13.18
CA LYS A 81 -13.77 -3.79 -12.70
C LYS A 81 -14.35 -2.78 -11.71
N ASN A 82 -13.53 -2.21 -10.82
CA ASN A 82 -13.98 -1.21 -9.85
C ASN A 82 -14.31 0.12 -10.53
N TYR A 83 -13.54 0.54 -11.53
CA TYR A 83 -13.86 1.71 -12.36
C TYR A 83 -15.24 1.56 -13.01
N HIS A 84 -15.45 0.50 -13.77
CA HIS A 84 -16.71 0.24 -14.48
C HIS A 84 -17.91 0.03 -13.54
N MET A 85 -17.68 -0.41 -12.31
CA MET A 85 -18.76 -0.50 -11.30
C MET A 85 -19.46 0.84 -11.06
N LEU A 86 -18.76 1.95 -11.22
CA LEU A 86 -19.29 3.31 -11.04
C LEU A 86 -19.45 4.05 -12.36
N ALA A 87 -18.45 3.97 -13.25
CA ALA A 87 -18.48 4.73 -14.50
C ALA A 87 -19.62 4.31 -15.45
N ASP A 88 -20.12 3.09 -15.34
CA ASP A 88 -21.23 2.59 -16.14
C ASP A 88 -22.61 2.95 -15.54
N GLU A 89 -22.64 3.59 -14.36
CA GLU A 89 -23.89 4.06 -13.74
C GLU A 89 -24.32 5.41 -14.32
N PRO A 90 -25.55 5.53 -14.85
CA PRO A 90 -26.02 6.75 -15.52
C PRO A 90 -26.05 8.01 -14.64
N THR A 91 -26.09 7.82 -13.31
CA THR A 91 -26.18 8.90 -12.32
C THR A 91 -24.85 9.15 -11.60
N VAL A 92 -23.75 8.53 -12.04
CA VAL A 92 -22.43 8.69 -11.43
C VAL A 92 -21.47 9.34 -12.42
N ASP A 93 -20.86 10.45 -12.00
CA ASP A 93 -19.73 11.06 -12.69
C ASP A 93 -18.43 10.65 -11.97
N VAL A 94 -17.54 9.89 -12.63
CA VAL A 94 -16.17 9.64 -12.16
C VAL A 94 -15.29 10.74 -12.73
N ILE A 95 -14.56 11.43 -11.87
CA ILE A 95 -13.74 12.60 -12.23
C ILE A 95 -12.29 12.32 -11.84
N ASP A 96 -11.42 12.24 -12.86
CA ASP A 96 -9.98 12.06 -12.67
C ASP A 96 -9.32 13.41 -12.42
N ALA A 97 -9.18 13.77 -11.14
CA ALA A 97 -8.67 15.07 -10.75
C ALA A 97 -8.30 15.10 -9.25
N ARG A 98 -7.66 16.19 -8.85
CA ARG A 98 -7.53 16.53 -7.43
C ARG A 98 -8.73 17.37 -6.99
N ALA A 99 -9.12 17.22 -5.72
CA ALA A 99 -10.19 17.98 -5.10
C ALA A 99 -9.64 18.92 -4.03
N GLN A 100 -10.17 20.14 -3.97
CA GLN A 100 -9.86 21.11 -2.92
C GLN A 100 -11.15 21.77 -2.43
N PHE A 101 -11.37 21.79 -1.12
CA PHE A 101 -12.52 22.50 -0.54
C PHE A 101 -12.37 24.00 -0.72
N LYS A 102 -13.45 24.65 -1.15
CA LYS A 102 -13.63 26.11 -1.16
C LYS A 102 -14.55 26.57 -0.01
N SER A 103 -15.52 25.73 0.32
CA SER A 103 -16.44 25.91 1.46
C SER A 103 -16.94 24.55 1.94
N ASN A 104 -17.89 24.51 2.86
CA ASN A 104 -18.44 23.25 3.39
C ASN A 104 -19.12 22.36 2.34
N ASN A 105 -19.60 22.94 1.23
CA ASN A 105 -20.34 22.23 0.19
C ASN A 105 -19.86 22.55 -1.24
N GLU A 106 -18.76 23.31 -1.39
CA GLU A 106 -18.15 23.64 -2.67
C GLU A 106 -16.75 23.05 -2.75
N VAL A 107 -16.46 22.36 -3.84
CA VAL A 107 -15.18 21.71 -4.10
C VAL A 107 -14.67 22.13 -5.48
N ALA A 108 -13.45 22.65 -5.52
CA ALA A 108 -12.71 22.90 -6.75
C ALA A 108 -12.13 21.60 -7.28
N ILE A 109 -12.25 21.40 -8.59
CA ILE A 109 -11.59 20.34 -9.37
C ILE A 109 -10.31 20.95 -9.92
N LEU A 110 -9.18 20.33 -9.58
CA LEU A 110 -7.85 20.80 -9.99
C LEU A 110 -7.25 19.85 -11.02
N ASP A 111 -6.65 20.40 -12.05
CA ASP A 111 -5.85 19.63 -13.02
C ASP A 111 -4.50 19.17 -12.42
N GLU A 112 -3.68 18.52 -13.23
CA GLU A 112 -2.34 18.03 -12.84
C GLU A 112 -1.38 19.18 -12.43
N SER A 113 -1.59 20.38 -12.98
CA SER A 113 -0.80 21.57 -12.62
C SER A 113 -1.26 22.23 -11.32
N GLY A 114 -2.39 21.78 -10.74
CA GLY A 114 -3.03 22.36 -9.56
C GLY A 114 -3.92 23.56 -9.88
N GLN A 115 -4.21 23.82 -11.16
CA GLN A 115 -5.11 24.88 -11.58
C GLN A 115 -6.57 24.43 -11.46
N GLU A 116 -7.44 25.33 -10.94
CA GLU A 116 -8.89 25.07 -10.88
C GLU A 116 -9.47 25.07 -12.30
N THR A 117 -10.13 23.97 -12.68
CA THR A 117 -10.81 23.80 -13.96
C THR A 117 -12.32 23.96 -13.83
N GLU A 118 -12.89 23.55 -12.71
CA GLU A 118 -14.32 23.61 -12.42
C GLU A 118 -14.55 23.69 -10.90
N THR A 119 -15.64 24.32 -10.47
CA THR A 119 -16.17 24.16 -9.11
C THR A 119 -17.48 23.38 -9.17
N ILE A 120 -17.63 22.39 -8.30
CA ILE A 120 -18.85 21.60 -8.12
C ILE A 120 -19.41 21.76 -6.71
N THR A 121 -20.69 21.50 -6.54
CA THR A 121 -21.38 21.53 -5.24
C THR A 121 -22.02 20.19 -4.94
N ALA A 122 -22.16 19.84 -3.67
CA ALA A 122 -22.90 18.67 -3.24
C ALA A 122 -23.66 18.93 -1.94
N THR A 123 -24.77 18.22 -1.76
CA THR A 123 -25.52 18.21 -0.51
C THR A 123 -24.72 17.53 0.59
N ASP A 124 -24.19 16.36 0.27
CA ASP A 124 -23.34 15.56 1.16
C ASP A 124 -21.96 15.38 0.54
N ILE A 125 -20.90 15.50 1.34
CA ILE A 125 -19.51 15.25 0.90
C ILE A 125 -18.87 14.19 1.80
N LEU A 126 -18.41 13.10 1.20
CA LEU A 126 -17.64 12.06 1.88
C LEU A 126 -16.14 12.21 1.58
N ILE A 127 -15.35 12.42 2.62
CA ILE A 127 -13.88 12.40 2.55
C ILE A 127 -13.41 10.95 2.72
N ASN A 128 -12.87 10.37 1.66
CA ASN A 128 -12.41 8.98 1.59
C ASN A 128 -11.00 8.88 1.01
N THR A 129 -10.14 9.83 1.37
CA THR A 129 -8.80 10.03 0.81
C THR A 129 -7.77 9.00 1.29
N GLY A 130 -8.11 8.17 2.27
CA GLY A 130 -7.23 7.11 2.78
C GLY A 130 -6.10 7.61 3.66
N ALA A 131 -4.99 6.89 3.64
CA ALA A 131 -3.78 7.18 4.39
C ALA A 131 -2.53 6.97 3.52
N THR A 132 -1.44 7.57 3.93
CA THR A 132 -0.10 7.35 3.35
C THR A 132 0.83 6.74 4.41
N PRO A 133 1.86 5.97 4.01
CA PRO A 133 2.86 5.49 4.94
C PRO A 133 3.53 6.63 5.71
N ASN A 134 3.77 6.39 6.99
CA ASN A 134 4.59 7.29 7.80
C ASN A 134 6.06 6.93 7.60
N ILE A 135 6.82 7.85 7.00
CA ILE A 135 8.26 7.66 6.80
C ILE A 135 8.99 8.25 8.02
N PRO A 136 9.71 7.43 8.80
CA PRO A 136 10.43 7.92 9.96
C PRO A 136 11.57 8.87 9.57
N ASN A 137 12.01 9.69 10.51
CA ASN A 137 13.13 10.59 10.26
C ASN A 137 14.46 9.92 10.63
N ILE A 138 14.93 9.03 9.75
CA ILE A 138 16.21 8.33 9.88
C ILE A 138 17.15 8.87 8.81
N GLU A 139 18.43 9.00 9.13
CA GLU A 139 19.46 9.47 8.20
C GLU A 139 19.56 8.57 6.96
N GLY A 140 19.62 9.16 5.77
CA GLY A 140 19.71 8.45 4.49
C GLY A 140 18.38 7.94 3.94
N ILE A 141 17.29 7.91 4.71
CA ILE A 141 16.01 7.30 4.28
C ILE A 141 15.41 7.99 3.04
N LYS A 142 15.60 9.30 2.89
CA LYS A 142 15.03 10.07 1.77
C LYS A 142 15.87 10.00 0.50
N ASP A 143 17.14 9.66 0.65
CA ASP A 143 18.14 9.69 -0.44
C ASP A 143 18.39 8.30 -1.01
N SER A 144 18.05 7.24 -0.27
CA SER A 144 18.24 5.87 -0.71
C SER A 144 17.25 5.47 -1.81
N LYS A 145 17.77 4.72 -2.80
CA LYS A 145 17.01 4.15 -3.92
C LYS A 145 16.57 2.72 -3.67
N HIS A 146 16.97 2.15 -2.53
CA HIS A 146 16.75 0.75 -2.17
C HIS A 146 15.73 0.59 -1.04
N LEU A 147 15.11 1.70 -0.59
CA LEU A 147 14.08 1.68 0.42
C LEU A 147 12.70 1.76 -0.21
N TYR A 148 11.82 0.90 0.24
CA TYR A 148 10.47 0.72 -0.29
C TYR A 148 9.45 0.75 0.85
N ASP A 149 8.31 1.35 0.62
CA ASP A 149 7.12 1.12 1.45
C ASP A 149 6.41 -0.19 1.03
N SER A 150 5.34 -0.53 1.74
CA SER A 150 4.57 -1.75 1.47
C SER A 150 3.94 -1.80 0.06
N ALA A 151 3.73 -0.67 -0.60
CA ALA A 151 3.27 -0.62 -1.98
C ALA A 151 4.43 -0.84 -2.96
N GLY A 152 5.53 -0.11 -2.76
CA GLY A 152 6.70 -0.17 -3.62
C GLY A 152 7.37 -1.53 -3.64
N ILE A 153 7.46 -2.21 -2.48
CA ILE A 153 8.09 -3.54 -2.39
C ILE A 153 7.34 -4.61 -3.22
N MET A 154 6.04 -4.45 -3.42
CA MET A 154 5.23 -5.33 -4.28
C MET A 154 5.39 -5.04 -5.77
N ASP A 155 6.09 -3.99 -6.14
CA ASP A 155 6.36 -3.61 -7.54
C ASP A 155 7.84 -3.72 -7.93
N LEU A 156 8.65 -4.41 -7.12
CA LEU A 156 10.06 -4.65 -7.42
C LEU A 156 10.22 -5.26 -8.82
N PRO A 157 11.12 -4.70 -9.66
CA PRO A 157 11.39 -5.23 -11.00
C PRO A 157 12.38 -6.41 -10.98
N PHE A 158 12.92 -6.77 -9.83
CA PHE A 158 13.90 -7.83 -9.64
C PHE A 158 13.64 -8.57 -8.33
N GLN A 159 14.08 -9.82 -8.25
CA GLN A 159 14.11 -10.57 -7.01
C GLN A 159 15.37 -10.17 -6.23
N PRO A 160 15.24 -9.61 -5.00
CA PRO A 160 16.40 -9.34 -4.16
C PRO A 160 17.06 -10.66 -3.69
N GLU A 161 18.37 -10.68 -3.50
CA GLU A 161 19.05 -11.76 -2.79
C GLU A 161 18.89 -11.59 -1.27
N ASN A 162 19.03 -10.32 -0.79
CA ASN A 162 18.91 -9.95 0.62
C ASN A 162 17.86 -8.87 0.79
N LEU A 163 16.81 -9.16 1.57
CA LEU A 163 15.79 -8.22 1.98
C LEU A 163 15.92 -7.93 3.48
N VAL A 164 16.06 -6.66 3.84
CA VAL A 164 15.95 -6.21 5.23
C VAL A 164 14.58 -5.56 5.44
N ILE A 165 13.90 -5.94 6.50
CA ILE A 165 12.59 -5.39 6.88
C ILE A 165 12.71 -4.66 8.21
N ILE A 166 12.29 -3.40 8.26
CA ILE A 166 12.35 -2.57 9.45
C ILE A 166 11.02 -2.62 10.19
N GLY A 167 11.06 -3.16 11.40
CA GLY A 167 9.90 -3.36 12.27
C GLY A 167 9.33 -4.78 12.21
N GLY A 168 8.75 -5.25 13.33
CA GLY A 168 8.15 -6.57 13.51
C GLY A 168 6.61 -6.54 13.57
N GLY A 169 5.97 -5.60 12.85
CA GLY A 169 4.51 -5.53 12.77
C GLY A 169 3.91 -6.47 11.73
N TYR A 170 2.58 -6.55 11.65
CA TYR A 170 1.85 -7.47 10.75
C TYR A 170 2.29 -7.41 9.30
N ILE A 171 2.48 -6.21 8.75
CA ILE A 171 2.93 -6.02 7.36
C ILE A 171 4.32 -6.65 7.17
N ALA A 172 5.23 -6.35 8.09
CA ALA A 172 6.59 -6.88 8.05
C ALA A 172 6.61 -8.42 8.03
N LEU A 173 5.84 -9.07 8.91
CA LEU A 173 5.82 -10.52 9.05
C LEU A 173 5.15 -11.21 7.85
N GLU A 174 4.10 -10.61 7.28
CA GLU A 174 3.51 -11.09 6.02
C GLU A 174 4.53 -11.05 4.87
N PHE A 175 5.25 -9.96 4.72
CA PHE A 175 6.27 -9.83 3.67
C PHE A 175 7.49 -10.72 3.96
N ALA A 176 7.91 -10.84 5.23
CA ALA A 176 9.00 -11.75 5.60
C ALA A 176 8.70 -13.18 5.18
N SER A 177 7.53 -13.70 5.54
CA SER A 177 7.08 -15.03 5.13
C SER A 177 7.01 -15.18 3.61
N MET A 178 6.40 -14.19 2.93
CA MET A 178 6.22 -14.20 1.47
C MET A 178 7.57 -14.26 0.73
N PHE A 179 8.50 -13.37 1.07
CA PHE A 179 9.80 -13.30 0.40
C PHE A 179 10.68 -14.49 0.72
N ALA A 180 10.64 -15.00 1.97
CA ALA A 180 11.37 -16.22 2.34
C ALA A 180 10.88 -17.43 1.53
N ASN A 181 9.55 -17.60 1.36
CA ASN A 181 8.98 -18.65 0.51
C ASN A 181 9.37 -18.49 -0.98
N LEU A 182 9.65 -17.28 -1.44
CA LEU A 182 10.16 -17.01 -2.79
C LEU A 182 11.68 -17.19 -2.90
N GLY A 183 12.37 -17.67 -1.83
CA GLY A 183 13.80 -17.96 -1.83
C GLY A 183 14.70 -16.75 -1.58
N VAL A 184 14.16 -15.66 -1.06
CA VAL A 184 14.92 -14.46 -0.65
C VAL A 184 15.44 -14.66 0.77
N LYS A 185 16.68 -14.25 1.05
CA LYS A 185 17.21 -14.18 2.40
C LYS A 185 16.63 -12.95 3.10
N VAL A 186 15.87 -13.17 4.17
CA VAL A 186 15.13 -12.09 4.87
C VAL A 186 15.67 -11.91 6.29
N THR A 187 15.95 -10.66 6.64
CA THR A 187 16.28 -10.24 8.02
C THR A 187 15.24 -9.21 8.47
N VAL A 188 14.58 -9.44 9.60
CA VAL A 188 13.64 -8.51 10.23
C VAL A 188 14.36 -7.84 11.41
N LEU A 189 14.43 -6.51 11.39
CA LEU A 189 15.03 -5.68 12.43
C LEU A 189 13.91 -5.03 13.25
N GLU A 190 13.75 -5.45 14.50
CA GLU A 190 12.75 -4.90 15.41
C GLU A 190 13.43 -4.17 16.58
N HIS A 191 13.02 -2.94 16.83
CA HIS A 191 13.60 -2.10 17.90
C HIS A 191 13.10 -2.49 19.31
N HIS A 192 11.98 -3.22 19.40
CA HIS A 192 11.54 -3.81 20.65
C HIS A 192 12.18 -5.18 20.88
N SER A 193 11.97 -5.73 22.07
CA SER A 193 12.45 -7.08 22.45
C SER A 193 11.63 -8.21 21.85
N ASP A 194 10.52 -7.91 21.14
CA ASP A 194 9.66 -8.92 20.50
C ASP A 194 8.83 -8.33 19.34
N ILE A 195 8.33 -9.20 18.46
CA ILE A 195 7.37 -8.84 17.42
C ILE A 195 5.96 -8.67 18.00
N MET A 196 5.12 -7.88 17.33
CA MET A 196 3.68 -7.74 17.66
C MET A 196 3.39 -7.61 19.17
N PRO A 197 3.96 -6.66 19.92
CA PRO A 197 3.97 -6.64 21.39
C PRO A 197 2.59 -6.50 22.07
N LYS A 198 1.52 -6.43 21.28
CA LYS A 198 0.13 -6.34 21.76
C LYS A 198 -0.66 -7.64 21.63
N GLU A 199 -0.05 -8.65 21.01
CA GLU A 199 -0.68 -9.95 20.78
C GLU A 199 -0.42 -10.93 21.93
N ASP A 200 -1.12 -12.05 21.90
CA ASP A 200 -0.95 -13.11 22.87
C ASP A 200 0.46 -13.74 22.76
N PRO A 201 1.19 -13.89 23.88
CA PRO A 201 2.55 -14.44 23.85
C PRO A 201 2.66 -15.81 23.19
N GLU A 202 1.66 -16.69 23.34
CA GLU A 202 1.67 -18.01 22.71
C GLU A 202 1.58 -17.89 21.17
N VAL A 203 0.81 -16.91 20.67
CA VAL A 203 0.74 -16.61 19.23
C VAL A 203 2.04 -16.05 18.72
N ILE A 204 2.67 -15.15 19.47
CA ILE A 204 3.97 -14.56 19.12
C ILE A 204 5.03 -15.63 18.97
N GLU A 205 5.13 -16.56 19.92
CA GLU A 205 6.11 -17.66 19.86
C GLU A 205 5.89 -18.56 18.63
N LEU A 206 4.64 -18.92 18.31
CA LEU A 206 4.34 -19.71 17.12
C LEU A 206 4.74 -19.00 15.82
N VAL A 207 4.48 -17.68 15.71
CA VAL A 207 4.87 -16.89 14.54
C VAL A 207 6.39 -16.80 14.41
N LYS A 208 7.11 -16.63 15.53
CA LYS A 208 8.58 -16.61 15.54
C LYS A 208 9.14 -17.97 15.08
N GLU A 209 8.57 -19.06 15.59
CA GLU A 209 8.96 -20.42 15.18
C GLU A 209 8.74 -20.62 13.69
N ASP A 210 7.56 -20.28 13.16
CA ASP A 210 7.26 -20.42 11.74
C ASP A 210 8.21 -19.61 10.85
N LEU A 211 8.49 -18.34 11.20
CA LEU A 211 9.41 -17.49 10.43
C LEU A 211 10.85 -18.02 10.49
N THR A 212 11.30 -18.49 11.66
CA THR A 212 12.64 -19.07 11.84
C THR A 212 12.77 -20.35 11.03
N ASN A 213 11.74 -21.21 10.99
CA ASN A 213 11.70 -22.42 10.18
C ASN A 213 11.76 -22.12 8.67
N LEU A 214 11.26 -20.97 8.24
CA LEU A 214 11.42 -20.47 6.87
C LEU A 214 12.79 -19.86 6.58
N GLY A 215 13.68 -19.77 7.60
CA GLY A 215 15.01 -19.18 7.47
C GLY A 215 15.05 -17.66 7.59
N VAL A 216 13.98 -17.04 8.10
CA VAL A 216 13.97 -15.59 8.41
C VAL A 216 14.82 -15.34 9.65
N GLU A 217 15.73 -14.38 9.56
CA GLU A 217 16.51 -13.90 10.70
C GLU A 217 15.73 -12.81 11.44
N LEU A 218 15.46 -13.01 12.72
CA LEU A 218 14.81 -12.03 13.60
C LEU A 218 15.84 -11.38 14.52
N VAL A 219 16.02 -10.07 14.42
CA VAL A 219 16.98 -9.31 15.24
C VAL A 219 16.21 -8.31 16.09
N PHE A 220 16.19 -8.55 17.39
CA PHE A 220 15.49 -7.73 18.36
C PHE A 220 16.40 -6.67 19.03
N ASP A 221 15.79 -5.67 19.66
CA ASP A 221 16.47 -4.51 20.25
C ASP A 221 17.40 -3.80 19.24
N ALA A 222 17.05 -3.86 17.96
CA ALA A 222 17.81 -3.32 16.84
C ALA A 222 17.29 -1.93 16.44
N GLU A 223 17.83 -0.90 17.05
CA GLU A 223 17.51 0.48 16.65
C GLU A 223 18.17 0.79 15.31
N THR A 224 17.38 1.18 14.31
CA THR A 224 17.89 1.59 13.00
C THR A 224 18.36 3.04 13.06
N GLU A 225 19.64 3.27 12.75
CA GLU A 225 20.30 4.56 12.92
C GLU A 225 20.42 5.34 11.61
N ARG A 226 20.82 4.68 10.52
CA ARG A 226 21.00 5.31 9.20
C ARG A 226 21.04 4.30 8.07
N PHE A 227 20.91 4.80 6.84
CA PHE A 227 21.07 4.07 5.59
C PHE A 227 22.17 4.68 4.75
N GLU A 228 22.94 3.85 4.05
CA GLU A 228 24.00 4.31 3.16
C GLU A 228 24.01 3.46 1.88
N ASP A 229 23.65 4.09 0.75
CA ASP A 229 23.62 3.39 -0.53
C ASP A 229 25.02 3.09 -1.05
N GLY A 230 25.21 1.84 -1.46
CA GLY A 230 26.36 1.38 -2.21
C GLY A 230 26.07 1.26 -3.71
N GLU A 231 26.95 0.54 -4.44
CA GLU A 231 26.77 0.35 -5.89
C GLU A 231 25.58 -0.55 -6.25
N LYS A 232 25.23 -1.52 -5.41
CA LYS A 232 24.22 -2.56 -5.70
C LYS A 232 23.12 -2.71 -4.65
N GLY A 233 23.15 -1.89 -3.60
CA GLY A 233 22.21 -2.00 -2.49
C GLY A 233 22.46 -0.92 -1.47
N THR A 234 21.95 -1.13 -0.29
CA THR A 234 22.12 -0.21 0.84
C THR A 234 22.64 -0.96 2.08
N ILE A 235 23.39 -0.28 2.91
CA ILE A 235 23.79 -0.78 4.23
C ILE A 235 22.84 -0.16 5.25
N VAL A 236 22.20 -1.01 6.04
CA VAL A 236 21.36 -0.62 7.18
C VAL A 236 22.23 -0.66 8.44
N TYR A 237 22.50 0.49 9.03
CA TYR A 237 23.24 0.62 10.28
C TYR A 237 22.29 0.59 11.46
N THR A 238 22.60 -0.25 12.44
CA THR A 238 21.78 -0.41 13.64
C THR A 238 22.63 -0.53 14.90
N SER A 239 22.00 -0.42 16.06
CA SER A 239 22.63 -0.69 17.37
C SER A 239 23.15 -2.13 17.53
N LYS A 240 22.76 -3.07 16.67
CA LYS A 240 23.15 -4.49 16.69
C LYS A 240 24.14 -4.89 15.58
N GLY A 241 24.57 -3.95 14.77
CA GLY A 241 25.49 -4.16 13.65
C GLY A 241 24.94 -3.63 12.33
N ASN A 242 25.61 -3.99 11.26
CA ASN A 242 25.29 -3.51 9.91
C ASN A 242 24.75 -4.67 9.08
N PHE A 243 23.75 -4.37 8.25
CA PHE A 243 23.08 -5.35 7.39
C PHE A 243 23.10 -4.86 5.95
N ASP A 244 23.67 -5.67 5.05
CA ASP A 244 23.63 -5.40 3.61
C ASP A 244 22.29 -5.85 3.03
N ALA A 245 21.67 -5.01 2.19
CA ALA A 245 20.39 -5.28 1.57
C ALA A 245 20.34 -4.81 0.11
N ASP A 246 19.73 -5.61 -0.76
CA ASP A 246 19.39 -5.21 -2.13
C ASP A 246 18.09 -4.39 -2.13
N ALA A 247 17.23 -4.66 -1.15
CA ALA A 247 16.00 -3.93 -0.90
C ALA A 247 15.74 -3.85 0.62
N VAL A 248 15.11 -2.76 1.06
CA VAL A 248 14.67 -2.55 2.45
C VAL A 248 13.19 -2.16 2.46
N LEU A 249 12.41 -2.80 3.32
CA LEU A 249 11.00 -2.49 3.58
C LEU A 249 10.85 -1.78 4.93
#